data_0971780a820a70878d678bfac42c2e48
#
_entry.id   0971780a820a70878d678bfac42c2e48
#
_cell.length_a   1.000
_cell.length_b   1.000
_cell.length_c   1.000
_cell.angle_alpha   90.00
_cell.angle_beta   90.00
_cell.angle_gamma   90.00
#
_symmetry.space_group_name_H-M   'P 1'
#
loop_
_entity.id
_entity.type
_entity.pdbx_description
1 polymer ?
#
loop_
_entity_poly.entity_id
_entity_poly.type
_entity_poly.pdbx_seq_one_letter_code
_entity_poly.pdbx_strand_id
1 'polypeptide(L)'
;MRLLRSLAIVAVLTTASAQRSNAETPEGAAEAAARVWLGLVDAGDYAKSWVTGAEYFRNLVLQAQWVTSVAQVRGSLGGLKSRRLVSAKYTRSLPGAPDGEYVVIQFATSFEKRAQATETVTPMKDRDGRWRVSGYYIR
;
A
#
# COMPACT_ATOMS: atom_id res chain seq x y z
N MET A 1 -1.42 3.13 -73.01
CA MET A 1 -1.96 2.41 -71.84
C MET A 1 -1.20 2.84 -70.60
N ARG A 2 -1.79 3.67 -69.80
CA ARG A 2 -1.20 4.09 -68.51
C ARG A 2 -2.02 3.45 -67.39
N LEU A 3 -1.44 2.51 -66.68
CA LEU A 3 -2.02 1.86 -65.48
C LEU A 3 -1.82 2.79 -64.30
N LEU A 4 -2.89 3.40 -63.82
CA LEU A 4 -2.95 4.10 -62.52
C LEU A 4 -3.05 3.07 -61.44
N ARG A 5 -1.96 2.92 -60.63
CA ARG A 5 -1.99 2.16 -59.40
C ARG A 5 -2.47 3.09 -58.28
N SER A 6 -3.69 2.87 -57.85
CA SER A 6 -4.24 3.52 -56.66
C SER A 6 -3.60 2.88 -55.42
N LEU A 7 -2.80 3.66 -54.70
CA LEU A 7 -2.29 3.30 -53.38
C LEU A 7 -3.38 3.61 -52.36
N ALA A 8 -3.99 2.57 -51.81
CA ALA A 8 -4.89 2.73 -50.67
C ALA A 8 -4.03 2.80 -49.38
N ILE A 9 -3.98 3.98 -48.78
CA ILE A 9 -3.35 4.17 -47.47
C ILE A 9 -4.39 3.74 -46.44
N VAL A 10 -4.17 2.58 -45.80
CA VAL A 10 -4.94 2.15 -44.63
C VAL A 10 -4.34 2.86 -43.44
N ALA A 11 -5.02 3.86 -42.93
CA ALA A 11 -4.69 4.50 -41.65
C ALA A 11 -5.15 3.59 -40.52
N VAL A 12 -4.20 2.89 -39.89
CA VAL A 12 -4.46 2.15 -38.67
C VAL A 12 -4.51 3.16 -37.51
N LEU A 13 -5.72 3.52 -37.11
CA LEU A 13 -5.96 4.28 -35.88
C LEU A 13 -5.70 3.32 -34.67
N THR A 14 -4.49 3.35 -34.14
CA THR A 14 -4.21 2.75 -32.85
C THR A 14 -4.83 3.62 -31.77
N THR A 15 -6.01 3.24 -31.29
CA THR A 15 -6.57 3.79 -30.06
C THR A 15 -5.73 3.29 -28.89
N ALA A 16 -4.78 4.10 -28.45
CA ALA A 16 -4.09 3.88 -27.20
C ALA A 16 -5.11 4.09 -26.08
N SER A 17 -5.73 3.02 -25.61
CA SER A 17 -6.49 3.02 -24.36
C SER A 17 -5.50 3.31 -23.25
N ALA A 18 -5.48 4.55 -22.75
CA ALA A 18 -4.74 4.90 -21.55
C ALA A 18 -5.32 4.09 -20.39
N GLN A 19 -4.72 2.95 -20.09
CA GLN A 19 -4.96 2.25 -18.84
C GLN A 19 -4.43 3.14 -17.74
N ARG A 20 -5.34 3.83 -17.04
CA ARG A 20 -4.99 4.52 -15.80
C ARG A 20 -4.48 3.44 -14.84
N SER A 21 -3.19 3.46 -14.54
CA SER A 21 -2.62 2.54 -13.56
C SER A 21 -3.31 2.79 -12.22
N ASN A 22 -3.62 1.73 -11.44
CA ASN A 22 -4.17 1.85 -10.09
C ASN A 22 -3.32 2.78 -9.19
N ALA A 23 -2.03 2.98 -9.51
CA ALA A 23 -1.12 3.89 -8.82
C ALA A 23 -1.51 5.37 -8.94
N GLU A 24 -2.35 5.77 -9.93
CA GLU A 24 -2.83 7.16 -10.11
C GLU A 24 -4.00 7.50 -9.17
N THR A 25 -4.69 6.50 -8.63
CA THR A 25 -5.75 6.69 -7.65
C THR A 25 -5.16 6.81 -6.24
N PRO A 26 -5.84 7.51 -5.29
CA PRO A 26 -5.42 7.53 -3.89
C PRO A 26 -5.24 6.12 -3.32
N GLU A 27 -6.17 5.21 -3.60
CA GLU A 27 -6.14 3.82 -3.14
C GLU A 27 -4.94 3.08 -3.71
N GLY A 28 -4.66 3.23 -5.00
CA GLY A 28 -3.51 2.57 -5.64
C GLY A 28 -2.17 3.10 -5.16
N ALA A 29 -2.05 4.42 -5.00
CA ALA A 29 -0.83 5.04 -4.47
C ALA A 29 -0.58 4.64 -3.01
N ALA A 30 -1.63 4.63 -2.20
CA ALA A 30 -1.55 4.20 -0.80
C ALA A 30 -1.22 2.71 -0.67
N GLU A 31 -1.80 1.84 -1.51
CA GLU A 31 -1.47 0.41 -1.55
C GLU A 31 0.00 0.18 -1.89
N ALA A 32 0.51 0.88 -2.89
CA ALA A 32 1.93 0.78 -3.26
C ALA A 32 2.84 1.15 -2.09
N ALA A 33 2.55 2.25 -1.40
CA ALA A 33 3.27 2.67 -0.20
C ALA A 33 3.16 1.64 0.93
N ALA A 34 1.97 1.10 1.17
CA ALA A 34 1.74 0.07 2.18
C ALA A 34 2.55 -1.20 1.90
N ARG A 35 2.62 -1.66 0.65
CA ARG A 35 3.38 -2.86 0.28
C ARG A 35 4.88 -2.68 0.47
N VAL A 36 5.42 -1.53 0.12
CA VAL A 36 6.84 -1.20 0.39
C VAL A 36 7.12 -1.23 1.88
N TRP A 37 6.26 -0.60 2.67
CA TRP A 37 6.39 -0.57 4.13
C TRP A 37 6.26 -1.96 4.76
N LEU A 38 5.29 -2.76 4.32
CA LEU A 38 5.11 -4.15 4.77
C LEU A 38 6.35 -5.01 4.47
N GLY A 39 7.03 -4.75 3.35
CA GLY A 39 8.29 -5.42 3.03
C GLY A 39 9.38 -5.21 4.08
N LEU A 40 9.44 -4.03 4.69
CA LEU A 40 10.35 -3.76 5.80
C LEU A 40 9.97 -4.59 7.05
N VAL A 41 8.69 -4.64 7.36
CA VAL A 41 8.17 -5.43 8.50
C VAL A 41 8.42 -6.92 8.27
N ASP A 42 8.14 -7.41 7.06
CA ASP A 42 8.35 -8.82 6.70
C ASP A 42 9.83 -9.22 6.80
N ALA A 43 10.75 -8.30 6.48
CA ALA A 43 12.19 -8.50 6.59
C ALA A 43 12.74 -8.36 8.01
N GLY A 44 11.90 -7.97 8.99
CA GLY A 44 12.34 -7.71 10.35
C GLY A 44 13.03 -6.36 10.54
N ASP A 45 12.96 -5.47 9.56
CA ASP A 45 13.53 -4.12 9.64
C ASP A 45 12.54 -3.16 10.31
N TYR A 46 12.23 -3.45 11.55
CA TYR A 46 11.21 -2.74 12.32
C TYR A 46 11.58 -1.29 12.61
N ALA A 47 12.86 -1.03 12.89
CA ALA A 47 13.35 0.32 13.13
C ALA A 47 13.11 1.21 11.90
N LYS A 48 13.42 0.72 10.71
CA LYS A 48 13.22 1.45 9.45
C LYS A 48 11.73 1.61 9.13
N SER A 49 10.89 0.63 9.46
CA SER A 49 9.44 0.76 9.30
C SER A 49 8.89 1.93 10.12
N TRP A 50 9.43 2.18 11.31
CA TRP A 50 9.06 3.35 12.11
C TRP A 50 9.55 4.66 11.49
N VAL A 51 10.82 4.72 11.09
CA VAL A 51 11.43 5.92 10.49
C VAL A 51 10.68 6.36 9.22
N THR A 52 10.25 5.41 8.41
CA THR A 52 9.51 5.64 7.16
C THR A 52 7.99 5.72 7.33
N GLY A 53 7.50 5.57 8.54
CA GLY A 53 6.09 5.77 8.87
C GLY A 53 5.68 7.24 8.80
N ALA A 54 4.38 7.49 8.82
CA ALA A 54 3.82 8.83 8.81
C ALA A 54 4.25 9.63 10.05
N GLU A 55 4.38 10.94 9.89
CA GLU A 55 4.73 11.85 10.99
C GLU A 55 3.78 11.67 12.19
N TYR A 56 2.48 11.57 11.92
CA TYR A 56 1.45 11.35 12.93
C TYR A 56 1.73 10.08 13.75
N PHE A 57 2.06 8.97 13.10
CA PHE A 57 2.41 7.71 13.75
C PHE A 57 3.67 7.85 14.61
N ARG A 58 4.72 8.48 14.08
CA ARG A 58 5.99 8.68 14.81
C ARG A 58 5.85 9.60 16.02
N ASN A 59 4.90 10.52 15.99
CA ASN A 59 4.61 11.39 17.12
C ASN A 59 3.81 10.69 18.24
N LEU A 60 3.06 9.64 17.90
CA LEU A 60 2.24 8.89 18.88
C LEU A 60 2.98 7.72 19.51
N VAL A 61 3.88 7.09 18.78
CA VAL A 61 4.54 5.85 19.20
C VAL A 61 6.05 6.04 19.17
N LEU A 62 6.70 5.80 20.28
CA LEU A 62 8.17 5.81 20.34
C LEU A 62 8.75 4.66 19.51
N GLN A 63 9.87 4.90 18.85
CA GLN A 63 10.53 3.88 18.02
C GLN A 63 10.80 2.59 18.79
N ALA A 64 11.34 2.69 20.01
CA ALA A 64 11.64 1.51 20.82
C ALA A 64 10.38 0.71 21.17
N GLN A 65 9.28 1.36 21.48
CA GLN A 65 7.99 0.71 21.74
C GLN A 65 7.46 -0.01 20.49
N TRP A 66 7.55 0.64 19.35
CA TRP A 66 7.14 0.06 18.08
C TRP A 66 7.96 -1.19 17.74
N VAL A 67 9.28 -1.08 17.79
CA VAL A 67 10.19 -2.21 17.50
C VAL A 67 9.89 -3.40 18.40
N THR A 68 9.72 -3.18 19.69
CA THR A 68 9.41 -4.26 20.66
C THR A 68 8.05 -4.89 20.35
N SER A 69 7.02 -4.08 20.15
CA SER A 69 5.65 -4.56 19.93
C SER A 69 5.51 -5.35 18.63
N VAL A 70 6.03 -4.82 17.54
CA VAL A 70 5.92 -5.49 16.22
C VAL A 70 6.79 -6.75 16.16
N ALA A 71 7.97 -6.73 16.76
CA ALA A 71 8.83 -7.91 16.87
C ALA A 71 8.12 -9.05 17.60
N GLN A 72 7.44 -8.73 18.69
CA GLN A 72 6.70 -9.72 19.49
C GLN A 72 5.54 -10.33 18.68
N VAL A 73 4.73 -9.49 18.04
CA VAL A 73 3.58 -9.96 17.24
C VAL A 73 4.06 -10.78 16.04
N ARG A 74 4.98 -10.25 15.25
CA ARG A 74 5.48 -10.94 14.06
C ARG A 74 6.28 -12.21 14.40
N GLY A 75 7.01 -12.20 15.49
CA GLY A 75 7.70 -13.39 15.99
C GLY A 75 6.75 -14.53 16.36
N SER A 76 5.59 -14.22 16.92
CA SER A 76 4.57 -15.22 17.25
C SER A 76 3.86 -15.80 16.04
N LEU A 77 3.82 -15.06 14.93
CA LEU A 77 3.13 -15.46 13.69
C LEU A 77 4.06 -16.23 12.74
N GLY A 78 5.36 -16.07 12.88
CA GLY A 78 6.34 -16.62 11.95
C GLY A 78 6.42 -15.83 10.64
N GLY A 79 7.08 -16.41 9.64
CA GLY A 79 7.30 -15.77 8.35
C GLY A 79 6.03 -15.62 7.51
N LEU A 80 6.04 -14.63 6.64
CA LEU A 80 4.99 -14.43 5.65
C LEU A 80 4.99 -15.57 4.64
N LYS A 81 3.81 -16.16 4.36
CA LYS A 81 3.61 -17.14 3.29
C LYS A 81 2.92 -16.51 2.07
N SER A 82 1.85 -15.77 2.29
CA SER A 82 1.10 -15.11 1.22
C SER A 82 0.31 -13.90 1.73
N ARG A 83 0.06 -12.95 0.85
CA ARG A 83 -0.72 -11.74 1.15
C ARG A 83 -1.53 -11.35 -0.06
N ARG A 84 -2.83 -11.13 0.13
CA ARG A 84 -3.77 -10.78 -0.93
C ARG A 84 -4.60 -9.57 -0.50
N LEU A 85 -4.69 -8.57 -1.39
CA LEU A 85 -5.56 -7.42 -1.17
C LEU A 85 -7.03 -7.84 -1.09
N VAL A 86 -7.72 -7.41 -0.05
CA VAL A 86 -9.17 -7.59 0.11
C VAL A 86 -9.91 -6.29 -0.17
N SER A 87 -9.48 -5.18 0.43
CA SER A 87 -10.12 -3.88 0.26
C SER A 87 -9.15 -2.73 0.48
N ALA A 88 -9.43 -1.62 -0.18
CA ALA A 88 -8.75 -0.35 0.03
C ALA A 88 -9.79 0.76 -0.03
N LYS A 89 -10.00 1.47 1.08
CA LYS A 89 -11.05 2.47 1.22
C LYS A 89 -10.46 3.83 1.57
N TYR A 90 -10.60 4.77 0.65
CA TYR A 90 -10.26 6.18 0.88
C TYR A 90 -11.25 6.83 1.84
N THR A 91 -10.75 7.62 2.78
CA THR A 91 -11.56 8.43 3.68
C THR A 91 -10.81 9.70 4.09
N ARG A 92 -11.55 10.76 4.41
CA ARG A 92 -10.97 12.02 4.90
C ARG A 92 -11.03 12.15 6.42
N SER A 93 -11.67 11.21 7.09
CA SER A 93 -11.77 11.20 8.56
C SER A 93 -11.73 9.78 9.09
N LEU A 94 -11.05 9.61 10.21
CA LEU A 94 -11.02 8.38 10.99
C LEU A 94 -11.26 8.72 12.47
N PRO A 95 -12.00 7.88 13.22
CA PRO A 95 -12.19 8.09 14.65
C PRO A 95 -10.87 8.18 15.40
N GLY A 96 -10.70 9.23 16.20
CA GLY A 96 -9.52 9.43 17.03
C GLY A 96 -8.26 9.91 16.29
N ALA A 97 -8.36 10.23 15.00
CA ALA A 97 -7.26 10.75 14.19
C ALA A 97 -7.60 12.15 13.65
N PRO A 98 -6.60 12.99 13.31
CA PRO A 98 -6.85 14.27 12.68
C PRO A 98 -7.47 14.09 11.30
N ASP A 99 -8.28 15.07 10.87
CA ASP A 99 -8.76 15.09 9.49
C ASP A 99 -7.61 15.17 8.50
N GLY A 100 -7.74 14.47 7.38
CA GLY A 100 -6.71 14.37 6.39
C GLY A 100 -7.13 13.43 5.26
N GLU A 101 -6.17 12.81 4.63
CA GLU A 101 -6.43 11.79 3.60
C GLU A 101 -5.85 10.45 4.07
N TYR A 102 -6.69 9.44 4.11
CA TYR A 102 -6.37 8.09 4.57
C TYR A 102 -6.86 7.06 3.57
N VAL A 103 -6.19 5.94 3.51
CA VAL A 103 -6.69 4.73 2.87
C VAL A 103 -6.60 3.59 3.86
N VAL A 104 -7.73 2.99 4.21
CA VAL A 104 -7.77 1.80 5.07
C VAL A 104 -7.68 0.57 4.19
N ILE A 105 -6.58 -0.16 4.30
CA ILE A 105 -6.29 -1.31 3.46
C ILE A 105 -6.35 -2.58 4.29
N GLN A 106 -7.08 -3.58 3.79
CA GLN A 106 -7.11 -4.90 4.39
C GLN A 106 -6.53 -5.94 3.44
N PHE A 107 -5.64 -6.78 4.00
CA PHE A 107 -5.07 -7.93 3.32
C PHE A 107 -5.49 -9.21 4.02
N ALA A 108 -5.85 -10.22 3.23
CA ALA A 108 -5.93 -11.60 3.69
C ALA A 108 -4.51 -12.18 3.63
N THR A 109 -3.97 -12.52 4.79
CA THR A 109 -2.57 -12.89 4.92
C THR A 109 -2.43 -14.25 5.57
N SER A 110 -1.50 -15.05 5.08
CA SER A 110 -1.10 -16.32 5.68
C SER A 110 0.33 -16.20 6.21
N PHE A 111 0.51 -16.51 7.48
CA PHE A 111 1.82 -16.64 8.13
C PHE A 111 2.10 -18.10 8.46
N GLU A 112 3.36 -18.44 8.69
CA GLU A 112 3.77 -19.83 8.99
C GLU A 112 2.99 -20.46 10.15
N LYS A 113 2.73 -19.66 11.20
CA LYS A 113 2.04 -20.12 12.42
C LYS A 113 0.59 -19.68 12.50
N ARG A 114 0.09 -18.96 11.48
CA ARG A 114 -1.29 -18.51 11.40
C ARG A 114 -1.72 -18.43 9.94
N ALA A 115 -2.44 -19.45 9.49
CA ALA A 115 -2.84 -19.58 8.09
C ALA A 115 -3.86 -18.55 7.64
N GLN A 116 -4.70 -18.05 8.56
CA GLN A 116 -5.76 -17.08 8.25
C GLN A 116 -5.65 -15.88 9.18
N ALA A 117 -5.14 -14.78 8.65
CA ALA A 117 -5.04 -13.52 9.34
C ALA A 117 -5.54 -12.38 8.45
N THR A 118 -5.99 -11.31 9.07
CA THR A 118 -6.29 -10.05 8.39
C THR A 118 -5.29 -9.00 8.87
N GLU A 119 -4.53 -8.46 7.94
CA GLU A 119 -3.70 -7.28 8.20
C GLU A 119 -4.47 -6.03 7.79
N THR A 120 -4.57 -5.06 8.69
CA THR A 120 -5.10 -3.74 8.38
C THR A 120 -3.95 -2.74 8.42
N VAL A 121 -3.71 -2.10 7.28
CA VAL A 121 -2.67 -1.09 7.10
C VAL A 121 -3.34 0.20 6.68
N THR A 122 -3.01 1.30 7.34
CA THR A 122 -3.63 2.59 7.07
C THR A 122 -2.57 3.62 6.69
N PRO A 123 -2.25 3.75 5.40
CA PRO A 123 -1.48 4.90 4.94
C PRO A 123 -2.27 6.21 5.06
N MET A 124 -1.57 7.28 5.35
CA MET A 124 -2.09 8.63 5.26
C MET A 124 -1.19 9.48 4.37
N LYS A 125 -1.76 10.54 3.84
CA LYS A 125 -1.00 11.52 3.05
C LYS A 125 -0.36 12.52 3.99
N ASP A 126 0.97 12.52 4.05
CA ASP A 126 1.74 13.47 4.83
C ASP A 126 1.74 14.87 4.19
N ARG A 127 2.26 15.87 4.92
CA ARG A 127 2.31 17.27 4.47
C ARG A 127 3.06 17.46 3.14
N ASP A 128 4.02 16.60 2.84
CA ASP A 128 4.78 16.63 1.58
C ASP A 128 4.03 15.96 0.41
N GLY A 129 2.79 15.50 0.63
CA GLY A 129 1.97 14.84 -0.37
C GLY A 129 2.27 13.36 -0.57
N ARG A 130 3.18 12.77 0.21
CA ARG A 130 3.53 11.35 0.13
C ARG A 130 2.65 10.51 1.04
N TRP A 131 2.26 9.33 0.54
CA TRP A 131 1.57 8.34 1.35
C TRP A 131 2.56 7.61 2.25
N ARG A 132 2.26 7.57 3.57
CA ARG A 132 3.05 6.84 4.57
C ARG A 132 2.12 6.13 5.55
N VAL A 133 2.56 4.98 6.03
CA VAL A 133 1.75 4.18 6.97
C VAL A 133 1.64 4.90 8.30
N SER A 134 0.40 5.07 8.75
CA SER A 134 0.04 5.68 10.04
C SER A 134 -0.54 4.67 11.04
N GLY A 135 -0.89 3.48 10.60
CA GLY A 135 -1.45 2.44 11.47
C GLY A 135 -1.29 1.05 10.86
N TYR A 136 -1.13 0.06 11.74
CA TYR A 136 -0.98 -1.35 11.37
C TYR A 136 -1.44 -2.23 12.51
N TYR A 137 -2.31 -3.19 12.22
CA TYR A 137 -2.66 -4.24 13.18
C TYR A 137 -3.05 -5.53 12.45
N ILE A 138 -3.01 -6.64 13.18
CA ILE A 138 -3.29 -7.99 12.69
C ILE A 138 -4.34 -8.63 13.58
N ARG A 139 -5.33 -9.25 12.93
CA ARG A 139 -6.35 -10.08 13.57
C ARG A 139 -6.32 -11.49 13.04
#